data_a645d9136eb96493cb38b90c3e6c4e09
#
_entry.id   a645d9136eb96493cb38b90c3e6c4e09
#
_cell.length_a   1.000
_cell.length_b   1.000
_cell.length_c   1.000
_cell.angle_alpha   90.00
_cell.angle_beta   90.00
_cell.angle_gamma   90.00
#
_symmetry.space_group_name_H-M   'P 1'
#
loop_
_entity.id
_entity.type
_entity.pdbx_description
1 polymer ?
#
loop_
_entity_poly.entity_id
_entity_poly.type
_entity_poly.pdbx_seq_one_letter_code
_entity_poly.pdbx_strand_id
1 'polypeptide(L)'
;METKELKILEKSIKYKFKDDNLLTLAMTHRSHSGKNNERLEFLGDSILNFVVADLLFKKFNDLDEGDLSRLRSQLVKEEPLSKLGNELKIGDFLNLGSEIGRAHV
;
A
#
# COMPACT_ATOMS: atom_id res chain seq x y z
N MET A 1 1.89 11.29 -12.85
CA MET A 1 0.49 10.82 -12.87
C MET A 1 -0.43 11.99 -13.17
N GLU A 2 -1.36 11.79 -14.08
CA GLU A 2 -2.30 12.85 -14.47
C GLU A 2 -3.36 13.05 -13.38
N THR A 3 -3.89 14.28 -13.30
CA THR A 3 -4.90 14.63 -12.30
C THR A 3 -6.13 13.72 -12.36
N LYS A 4 -6.55 13.33 -13.56
CA LYS A 4 -7.69 12.44 -13.76
C LYS A 4 -7.43 11.06 -13.13
N GLU A 5 -6.22 10.52 -13.33
CA GLU A 5 -5.83 9.22 -12.75
C GLU A 5 -5.76 9.29 -11.23
N LEU A 6 -5.23 10.38 -10.68
CA LEU A 6 -5.18 10.60 -9.23
C LEU A 6 -6.57 10.57 -8.63
N LYS A 7 -7.53 11.24 -9.25
CA LYS A 7 -8.92 11.28 -8.77
C LYS A 7 -9.58 9.91 -8.79
N ILE A 8 -9.32 9.12 -9.84
CA ILE A 8 -9.86 7.76 -9.96
C ILE A 8 -9.29 6.87 -8.85
N LEU A 9 -7.97 6.94 -8.62
CA LEU A 9 -7.31 6.18 -7.58
C LEU A 9 -7.83 6.57 -6.19
N GLU A 10 -7.92 7.87 -5.91
CA GLU A 10 -8.43 8.37 -4.62
C GLU A 10 -9.86 7.88 -4.36
N LYS A 11 -10.69 7.85 -5.38
CA LYS A 11 -12.04 7.33 -5.27
C LYS A 11 -12.04 5.83 -4.95
N SER A 12 -11.15 5.08 -5.57
CA SER A 12 -11.01 3.63 -5.34
C SER A 12 -10.60 3.32 -3.90
N ILE A 13 -9.63 4.06 -3.37
CA ILE A 13 -9.14 3.85 -2.00
C ILE A 13 -9.94 4.61 -0.94
N LYS A 14 -10.91 5.43 -1.37
CA LYS A 14 -11.78 6.23 -0.50
C LYS A 14 -11.02 7.21 0.39
N TYR A 15 -9.97 7.80 -0.16
CA TYR A 15 -9.16 8.79 0.54
C TYR A 15 -8.67 9.86 -0.42
N LYS A 16 -8.79 11.13 -0.03
CA LYS A 16 -8.30 12.25 -0.80
C LYS A 16 -7.03 12.81 -0.17
N PHE A 17 -5.95 12.81 -0.93
CA PHE A 17 -4.67 13.34 -0.48
C PHE A 17 -4.69 14.86 -0.46
N LYS A 18 -4.07 15.44 0.57
CA LYS A 18 -3.88 16.88 0.64
C LYS A 18 -2.79 17.35 -0.31
N ASP A 19 -1.81 16.48 -0.61
CA ASP A 19 -0.70 16.75 -1.52
C ASP A 19 -0.68 15.68 -2.61
N ASP A 20 -1.08 16.05 -3.82
CA ASP A 20 -1.11 15.15 -4.98
C ASP A 20 0.29 14.64 -5.33
N ASN A 21 1.32 15.44 -5.07
CA ASN A 21 2.70 15.02 -5.33
C ASN A 21 3.10 13.83 -4.45
N LEU A 22 2.60 13.77 -3.24
CA LEU A 22 2.86 12.65 -2.34
C LEU A 22 2.24 11.36 -2.88
N LEU A 23 1.01 11.43 -3.37
CA LEU A 23 0.36 10.26 -3.98
C LEU A 23 1.11 9.81 -5.23
N THR A 24 1.51 10.75 -6.09
CA THR A 24 2.29 10.45 -7.28
C THR A 24 3.60 9.74 -6.92
N LEU A 25 4.29 10.24 -5.89
CA LEU A 25 5.53 9.61 -5.41
C LEU A 25 5.27 8.19 -4.88
N ALA A 26 4.19 8.02 -4.12
CA ALA A 26 3.81 6.71 -3.58
C ALA A 26 3.55 5.69 -4.69
N MET A 27 3.07 6.14 -5.84
CA MET A 27 2.77 5.28 -6.99
C MET A 27 3.94 5.14 -7.97
N THR A 28 5.12 5.65 -7.63
CA THR A 28 6.29 5.62 -8.52
C THR A 28 7.28 4.56 -8.06
N HIS A 29 7.43 3.52 -8.88
CA HIS A 29 8.39 2.46 -8.65
C HIS A 29 9.82 2.91 -8.99
N ARG A 30 10.82 2.34 -8.33
CA ARG A 30 12.24 2.66 -8.56
C ARG A 30 12.70 2.46 -10.02
N SER A 31 12.01 1.57 -10.75
CA SER A 31 12.32 1.32 -12.15
C SER A 31 11.94 2.49 -13.05
N HIS A 32 11.07 3.39 -12.60
CA HIS A 32 10.60 4.53 -13.38
C HIS A 32 11.44 5.78 -13.17
N SER A 33 11.87 6.04 -11.94
CA SER A 33 12.54 7.30 -11.59
C SER A 33 13.42 7.13 -10.36
N GLY A 34 14.44 8.01 -10.24
CA GLY A 34 15.24 8.12 -9.03
C GLY A 34 14.44 8.68 -7.85
N LYS A 35 13.42 9.48 -8.13
CA LYS A 35 12.41 9.87 -7.13
C LYS A 35 11.30 8.84 -7.17
N ASN A 36 11.24 8.00 -6.15
CA ASN A 36 10.36 6.85 -6.12
C ASN A 36 9.84 6.57 -4.71
N ASN A 37 9.11 5.46 -4.54
CA ASN A 37 8.41 5.15 -3.30
C ASN A 37 9.19 4.30 -2.29
N GLU A 38 10.48 4.04 -2.49
CA GLU A 38 11.22 3.14 -1.60
C GLU A 38 11.22 3.61 -0.13
N ARG A 39 11.42 4.90 0.11
CA ARG A 39 11.41 5.45 1.48
C ARG A 39 10.00 5.43 2.07
N LEU A 40 8.99 5.70 1.25
CA LEU A 40 7.59 5.63 1.67
C LEU A 40 7.18 4.20 1.98
N GLU A 41 7.69 3.23 1.23
CA GLU A 41 7.46 1.81 1.49
C GLU A 41 7.99 1.42 2.87
N PHE A 42 9.21 1.84 3.21
CA PHE A 42 9.79 1.58 4.52
C PHE A 42 8.91 2.14 5.65
N LEU A 43 8.52 3.40 5.53
CA LEU A 43 7.68 4.04 6.54
C LEU A 43 6.28 3.42 6.57
N GLY A 44 5.71 3.17 5.40
CA GLY A 44 4.38 2.58 5.28
C GLY A 44 4.28 1.20 5.89
N ASP A 45 5.32 0.39 5.78
CA ASP A 45 5.37 -0.93 6.40
C ASP A 45 5.24 -0.82 7.93
N SER A 46 5.92 0.12 8.53
CA SER A 46 5.82 0.37 9.97
C SER A 46 4.44 0.85 10.39
N ILE A 47 3.84 1.72 9.59
CA ILE A 47 2.49 2.24 9.84
C ILE A 47 1.46 1.11 9.72
N LEU A 48 1.57 0.28 8.68
CA LEU A 48 0.68 -0.86 8.48
C LEU A 48 0.74 -1.82 9.68
N ASN A 49 1.93 -2.15 10.14
CA ASN A 49 2.10 -3.01 11.31
C ASN A 49 1.45 -2.41 12.55
N PHE A 50 1.58 -1.10 12.76
CA PHE A 50 0.95 -0.42 13.88
C PHE A 50 -0.58 -0.46 13.77
N VAL A 51 -1.13 -0.12 12.62
CA VAL A 51 -2.58 -0.09 12.42
C VAL A 51 -3.20 -1.47 12.65
N VAL A 52 -2.59 -2.52 12.09
CA VAL A 52 -3.06 -3.88 12.30
C VAL A 52 -2.98 -4.28 13.76
N ALA A 53 -1.87 -3.94 14.44
CA ALA A 53 -1.72 -4.23 15.87
C ALA A 53 -2.81 -3.53 16.69
N ASP A 54 -3.10 -2.27 16.39
CA ASP A 54 -4.14 -1.51 17.09
C ASP A 54 -5.52 -2.13 16.90
N LEU A 55 -5.85 -2.52 15.67
CA LEU A 55 -7.13 -3.17 15.37
C LEU A 55 -7.28 -4.51 16.09
N LEU A 56 -6.24 -5.33 16.09
CA LEU A 56 -6.26 -6.62 16.78
C LEU A 56 -6.34 -6.46 18.28
N PHE A 57 -5.60 -5.52 18.84
CA PHE A 57 -5.63 -5.21 20.26
C PHE A 57 -7.04 -4.84 20.73
N LYS A 58 -7.74 -4.02 19.95
CA LYS A 58 -9.10 -3.58 20.27
C LYS A 58 -10.15 -4.67 20.06
N LYS A 59 -9.94 -5.52 19.06
CA LYS A 59 -10.92 -6.55 18.69
C LYS A 59 -10.83 -7.79 19.57
N PHE A 60 -9.64 -8.19 19.96
CA PHE A 60 -9.40 -9.45 20.68
C PHE A 60 -8.81 -9.17 22.07
N ASN A 61 -9.69 -8.92 23.04
CA ASN A 61 -9.28 -8.56 24.40
C ASN A 61 -8.70 -9.73 25.21
N ASP A 62 -8.98 -10.96 24.79
CA ASP A 62 -8.65 -12.17 25.50
C ASP A 62 -7.47 -12.96 24.89
N LEU A 63 -6.90 -12.48 23.80
CA LEU A 63 -5.73 -13.09 23.18
C LEU A 63 -4.44 -12.55 23.80
N ASP A 64 -3.45 -13.44 23.98
CA ASP A 64 -2.15 -13.03 24.48
C ASP A 64 -1.27 -12.40 23.39
N GLU A 65 -0.10 -11.91 23.79
CA GLU A 65 0.83 -11.26 22.86
C GLU A 65 1.25 -12.19 21.72
N GLY A 66 1.53 -13.47 22.02
CA GLY A 66 1.95 -14.44 21.01
C GLY A 66 0.90 -14.64 19.93
N ASP A 67 -0.37 -14.76 20.33
CA ASP A 67 -1.48 -14.92 19.40
C ASP A 67 -1.67 -13.66 18.56
N LEU A 68 -1.62 -12.49 19.21
CA LEU A 68 -1.77 -11.21 18.50
C LEU A 68 -0.63 -10.99 17.49
N SER A 69 0.60 -11.30 17.87
CA SER A 69 1.76 -11.19 16.98
C SER A 69 1.64 -12.12 15.78
N ARG A 70 1.15 -13.33 16.01
CA ARG A 70 0.94 -14.31 14.94
C ARG A 70 -0.11 -13.87 13.96
N LEU A 71 -1.25 -13.35 14.45
CA LEU A 71 -2.31 -12.81 13.60
C LEU A 71 -1.81 -11.62 12.78
N ARG A 72 -1.09 -10.70 13.42
CA ARG A 72 -0.51 -9.55 12.71
C ARG A 72 0.39 -10.00 11.58
N SER A 73 1.30 -10.94 11.85
CA SER A 73 2.21 -11.47 10.84
C SER A 73 1.47 -12.07 9.64
N GLN A 74 0.35 -12.76 9.90
CA GLN A 74 -0.44 -13.34 8.82
C GLN A 74 -1.16 -12.28 7.98
N LEU A 75 -1.64 -11.21 8.60
CA LEU A 75 -2.39 -10.16 7.92
C LEU A 75 -1.51 -9.22 7.10
N VAL A 76 -0.26 -9.00 7.52
CA VAL A 76 0.65 -8.09 6.82
C VAL A 76 1.55 -8.79 5.80
N LYS A 77 1.31 -10.06 5.52
CA LYS A 77 2.05 -10.80 4.49
C LYS A 77 1.77 -10.26 3.10
N GLU A 78 2.73 -10.50 2.20
CA GLU A 78 2.64 -10.07 0.81
C GLU A 78 1.37 -10.56 0.13
N GLU A 79 0.99 -11.82 0.32
CA GLU A 79 -0.15 -12.42 -0.35
C GLU A 79 -1.48 -11.71 -0.05
N PRO A 80 -1.90 -11.52 1.21
CA PRO A 80 -3.12 -10.78 1.51
C PRO A 80 -3.08 -9.33 1.01
N LEU A 81 -1.92 -8.67 1.11
CA LEU A 81 -1.76 -7.29 0.66
C LEU A 81 -1.83 -7.19 -0.86
N SER A 82 -1.21 -8.13 -1.58
CA SER A 82 -1.29 -8.19 -3.05
C SER A 82 -2.72 -8.40 -3.51
N LYS A 83 -3.47 -9.27 -2.83
CA LYS A 83 -4.87 -9.50 -3.15
C LYS A 83 -5.69 -8.23 -3.01
N LEU A 84 -5.50 -7.49 -1.91
CA LEU A 84 -6.19 -6.22 -1.70
C LEU A 84 -5.80 -5.20 -2.77
N GLY A 85 -4.51 -5.11 -3.08
CA GLY A 85 -4.01 -4.22 -4.13
C GLY A 85 -4.64 -4.53 -5.48
N ASN A 86 -4.80 -5.79 -5.82
CA ASN A 86 -5.45 -6.21 -7.06
C ASN A 86 -6.94 -5.86 -7.05
N GLU A 87 -7.63 -6.04 -5.94
CA GLU A 87 -9.04 -5.66 -5.81
C GLU A 87 -9.24 -4.16 -6.00
N LEU A 88 -8.31 -3.35 -5.50
CA LEU A 88 -8.33 -1.90 -5.66
C LEU A 88 -7.75 -1.44 -7.01
N LYS A 89 -7.22 -2.36 -7.82
CA LYS A 89 -6.59 -2.08 -9.11
C LYS A 89 -5.43 -1.10 -9.02
N ILE A 90 -4.69 -1.14 -7.92
CA ILE A 90 -3.58 -0.22 -7.69
C ILE A 90 -2.49 -0.39 -8.75
N GLY A 91 -2.26 -1.61 -9.23
CA GLY A 91 -1.28 -1.87 -10.29
C GLY A 91 -1.49 -1.05 -11.55
N ASP A 92 -2.74 -0.71 -11.87
CA ASP A 92 -3.08 0.08 -13.05
C ASP A 92 -2.56 1.52 -12.96
N PHE A 93 -2.25 2.00 -11.75
CA PHE A 93 -1.81 3.36 -11.49
C PHE A 93 -0.31 3.47 -11.21
N LEU A 94 0.42 2.34 -11.15
CA LEU A 94 1.84 2.35 -10.83
C LEU A 94 2.65 2.92 -11.98
N ASN A 95 3.57 3.84 -11.67
CA ASN A 95 4.56 4.34 -12.60
C ASN A 95 5.75 3.38 -12.58
N LEU A 96 5.84 2.52 -13.59
CA LEU A 96 6.87 1.50 -13.74
C LEU A 96 7.78 1.81 -14.91
N GLY A 97 8.99 1.25 -14.89
CA GLY A 97 9.83 1.21 -16.07
C GLY A 97 9.12 0.40 -17.16
N SER A 98 9.33 0.76 -18.44
CA SER A 98 8.59 0.19 -19.56
C SER A 98 8.65 -1.34 -19.62
N GLU A 99 9.79 -1.95 -19.32
CA GLU A 99 9.94 -3.41 -19.34
C GLU A 99 9.13 -4.09 -18.25
N ILE A 100 9.16 -3.53 -17.04
CA ILE A 100 8.41 -4.05 -15.90
C ILE A 100 6.91 -3.84 -16.14
N GLY A 101 6.52 -2.68 -16.64
CA GLY A 101 5.13 -2.38 -16.96
C GLY A 101 4.53 -3.37 -17.95
N ARG A 102 5.29 -3.76 -18.96
CA ARG A 102 4.85 -4.77 -19.94
C ARG A 102 4.68 -6.14 -19.32
N ALA A 103 5.51 -6.50 -18.36
CA ALA A 103 5.44 -7.79 -17.69
C ALA A 103 4.21 -7.93 -16.80
N HIS A 104 3.62 -6.81 -16.39
CA HIS A 104 2.45 -6.80 -15.53
C HIS A 104 1.12 -6.65 -16.28
N VAL A 105 1.19 -6.48 -17.55
CA VAL A 105 -0.02 -6.35 -18.40
C VAL A 105 -0.60 -7.72 -18.85
#